data_107a04e989d52b8fe4578318411691b9
#
_entry.id   107a04e989d52b8fe4578318411691b9
#
_cell.length_a   1.000
_cell.length_b   1.000
_cell.length_c   1.000
_cell.angle_alpha   90.00
_cell.angle_beta   90.00
_cell.angle_gamma   90.00
#
_symmetry.space_group_name_H-M   'P 1'
#
loop_
_entity.id
_entity.type
_entity.pdbx_description
1 polymer ?
#
loop_
_entity_poly.entity_id
_entity_poly.type
_entity_poly.pdbx_seq_one_letter_code
_entity_poly.pdbx_strand_id
1 'polypeptide(L)'
;LLGQVSRSTMALIVLGLMGLDEPPAHAQTVDIDVASELALAHIVTGNTEVDDIAYAGLRGLSDTLFFRTSIEPQAPVSINLENDELALFPIIYWPITLEQPRPSVEAYAKLNTYLRSGGLIIFDTRDANVAGFGSASPNGRKLQELAKFMDIPALEPAPSDHVLTRAFYLLQDFPGRYVGRYVWVEAAPIDAQQVDGMPFRNLNDGVTPVVIGGNDWAGAWATATSGAPLLPVGRGFGGERQRELANRFGVNLLMYVLTGNYKSDQVHVPDLLERLGQ
;
A
#
# COMPACT_ATOMS: atom_id res chain seq x y z
N LEU A 1 -37.68 -69.09 -50.41
CA LEU A 1 -38.24 -67.87 -49.83
C LEU A 1 -37.17 -67.21 -48.94
N LEU A 2 -36.61 -66.22 -49.48
CA LEU A 2 -36.08 -64.96 -48.95
C LEU A 2 -35.86 -64.91 -47.42
N GLY A 3 -34.59 -64.78 -47.01
CA GLY A 3 -34.14 -64.46 -45.70
C GLY A 3 -33.01 -63.43 -45.74
N GLN A 4 -33.20 -62.32 -45.06
CA GLN A 4 -32.32 -61.17 -45.04
C GLN A 4 -31.04 -61.39 -44.26
N VAL A 5 -29.97 -60.93 -44.80
CA VAL A 5 -28.65 -60.81 -44.19
C VAL A 5 -28.62 -59.59 -43.25
N SER A 6 -28.42 -59.83 -41.95
CA SER A 6 -28.20 -58.77 -40.96
C SER A 6 -26.69 -58.46 -40.88
N ARG A 7 -26.31 -57.22 -41.23
CA ARG A 7 -24.96 -56.68 -41.05
C ARG A 7 -24.82 -56.18 -39.59
N SER A 8 -23.98 -56.85 -38.85
CA SER A 8 -23.56 -56.35 -37.51
C SER A 8 -22.50 -55.25 -37.70
N THR A 9 -22.84 -54.09 -37.34
CA THR A 9 -21.92 -52.92 -37.28
C THR A 9 -21.22 -52.94 -35.94
N MET A 10 -19.92 -53.16 -35.95
CA MET A 10 -19.04 -53.11 -34.78
C MET A 10 -18.77 -51.65 -34.45
N ALA A 11 -19.33 -51.15 -33.35
CA ALA A 11 -19.04 -49.81 -32.89
C ALA A 11 -17.70 -49.79 -32.11
N LEU A 12 -16.72 -49.11 -32.62
CA LEU A 12 -15.43 -48.84 -31.98
C LEU A 12 -15.67 -47.69 -30.94
N ILE A 13 -15.60 -48.03 -29.65
CA ILE A 13 -15.62 -47.01 -28.58
C ILE A 13 -14.20 -46.48 -28.48
N VAL A 14 -13.96 -45.27 -29.00
CA VAL A 14 -12.76 -44.49 -28.74
C VAL A 14 -12.97 -43.79 -27.40
N LEU A 15 -12.29 -44.26 -26.36
CA LEU A 15 -12.18 -43.57 -25.08
C LEU A 15 -11.23 -42.39 -25.27
N GLY A 16 -11.80 -41.22 -25.53
CA GLY A 16 -11.05 -39.96 -25.49
C GLY A 16 -10.64 -39.64 -24.03
N LEU A 17 -9.35 -39.69 -23.74
CA LEU A 17 -8.81 -39.02 -22.53
C LEU A 17 -9.07 -37.51 -22.67
N MET A 18 -10.07 -37.01 -21.95
CA MET A 18 -10.20 -35.59 -21.68
C MET A 18 -9.11 -35.23 -20.67
N GLY A 19 -8.01 -34.67 -21.16
CA GLY A 19 -7.08 -33.93 -20.34
C GLY A 19 -7.86 -32.77 -19.71
N LEU A 20 -7.90 -32.73 -18.39
CA LEU A 20 -8.33 -31.56 -17.65
C LEU A 20 -7.22 -30.51 -17.87
N ASP A 21 -7.41 -29.66 -18.85
CA ASP A 21 -6.67 -28.39 -18.92
C ASP A 21 -7.10 -27.57 -17.71
N GLU A 22 -6.25 -27.53 -16.69
CA GLU A 22 -6.35 -26.49 -15.66
C GLU A 22 -6.19 -25.14 -16.37
N PRO A 23 -7.12 -24.19 -16.20
CA PRO A 23 -6.92 -22.86 -16.77
C PRO A 23 -5.64 -22.27 -16.16
N PRO A 24 -4.76 -21.67 -16.97
CA PRO A 24 -3.59 -20.99 -16.46
C PRO A 24 -4.05 -19.93 -15.45
N ALA A 25 -3.41 -19.92 -14.27
CA ALA A 25 -3.58 -18.84 -13.31
C ALA A 25 -3.41 -17.53 -14.09
N HIS A 26 -4.50 -16.77 -14.18
CA HIS A 26 -4.46 -15.46 -14.84
C HIS A 26 -3.51 -14.58 -14.02
N ALA A 27 -2.29 -14.41 -14.50
CA ALA A 27 -1.54 -13.20 -14.23
C ALA A 27 -2.44 -12.06 -14.72
N GLN A 28 -3.00 -11.30 -13.80
CA GLN A 28 -3.71 -10.08 -14.13
C GLN A 28 -2.66 -9.15 -14.72
N THR A 29 -2.58 -9.08 -16.03
CA THR A 29 -1.87 -7.99 -16.70
C THR A 29 -2.60 -6.73 -16.27
N VAL A 30 -1.97 -5.93 -15.41
CA VAL A 30 -2.48 -4.62 -15.02
C VAL A 30 -2.66 -3.83 -16.31
N ASP A 31 -3.89 -3.51 -16.62
CA ASP A 31 -4.26 -2.87 -17.89
C ASP A 31 -3.62 -1.46 -17.90
N ILE A 32 -3.11 -1.03 -19.05
CA ILE A 32 -2.39 0.25 -19.22
C ILE A 32 -3.28 1.45 -18.83
N ASP A 33 -4.60 1.29 -18.83
CA ASP A 33 -5.54 2.31 -18.34
C ASP A 33 -5.38 2.62 -16.86
N VAL A 34 -4.89 1.68 -16.03
CA VAL A 34 -4.61 1.92 -14.60
C VAL A 34 -3.40 2.84 -14.41
N ALA A 35 -2.50 2.95 -15.38
CA ALA A 35 -1.34 3.82 -15.31
C ALA A 35 -1.68 5.32 -15.43
N SER A 36 -2.88 5.67 -15.93
CA SER A 36 -3.36 7.05 -16.06
C SER A 36 -4.26 7.49 -14.90
N GLU A 37 -4.73 6.58 -14.07
CA GLU A 37 -5.68 6.83 -12.99
C GLU A 37 -5.10 6.36 -11.65
N LEU A 38 -5.34 7.13 -10.59
CA LEU A 38 -4.83 6.81 -9.26
C LEU A 38 -5.47 5.53 -8.71
N ALA A 39 -4.69 4.49 -8.48
CA ALA A 39 -5.09 3.30 -7.73
C ALA A 39 -4.24 3.13 -6.47
N LEU A 40 -4.87 2.73 -5.36
CA LEU A 40 -4.17 2.32 -4.15
C LEU A 40 -3.85 0.83 -4.23
N ALA A 41 -2.71 0.43 -3.71
CA ALA A 41 -2.31 -0.96 -3.80
C ALA A 41 -1.83 -1.53 -2.45
N HIS A 42 -2.01 -2.84 -2.26
CA HIS A 42 -1.42 -3.54 -1.13
C HIS A 42 -0.68 -4.79 -1.57
N ILE A 43 0.36 -5.14 -0.80
CA ILE A 43 1.11 -6.38 -1.02
C ILE A 43 0.29 -7.57 -0.51
N VAL A 44 0.17 -8.60 -1.34
CA VAL A 44 -0.42 -9.90 -0.97
C VAL A 44 0.53 -10.61 0.00
N THR A 45 0.01 -10.95 1.17
CA THR A 45 0.79 -11.56 2.25
C THR A 45 0.73 -13.09 2.23
N GLY A 46 -0.26 -13.66 1.54
CA GLY A 46 -0.61 -15.08 1.59
C GLY A 46 -1.53 -15.44 2.78
N ASN A 47 -1.86 -14.48 3.63
CA ASN A 47 -2.89 -14.63 4.66
C ASN A 47 -4.17 -13.95 4.18
N THR A 48 -5.15 -14.75 3.75
CA THR A 48 -6.39 -14.28 3.12
C THR A 48 -7.13 -13.26 3.97
N GLU A 49 -7.24 -13.49 5.29
CA GLU A 49 -7.94 -12.56 6.18
C GLU A 49 -7.27 -11.17 6.19
N VAL A 50 -5.94 -11.16 6.23
CA VAL A 50 -5.16 -9.91 6.21
C VAL A 50 -5.27 -9.21 4.87
N ASP A 51 -5.19 -9.98 3.78
CA ASP A 51 -5.26 -9.46 2.42
C ASP A 51 -6.65 -8.88 2.12
N ASP A 52 -7.73 -9.58 2.56
CA ASP A 52 -9.11 -9.10 2.44
C ASP A 52 -9.34 -7.79 3.23
N ILE A 53 -8.80 -7.69 4.45
CA ILE A 53 -8.88 -6.47 5.26
C ILE A 53 -8.05 -5.35 4.64
N ALA A 54 -6.87 -5.63 4.09
CA ALA A 54 -6.06 -4.64 3.40
C ALA A 54 -6.79 -4.08 2.18
N TYR A 55 -7.36 -4.95 1.35
CA TYR A 55 -8.18 -4.54 0.21
C TYR A 55 -9.39 -3.69 0.63
N ALA A 56 -10.17 -4.17 1.61
CA ALA A 56 -11.35 -3.46 2.11
C ALA A 56 -10.96 -2.12 2.76
N GLY A 57 -9.81 -2.06 3.41
CA GLY A 57 -9.26 -0.83 4.01
C GLY A 57 -8.91 0.21 2.96
N LEU A 58 -8.18 -0.20 1.93
CA LEU A 58 -7.85 0.70 0.83
C LEU A 58 -9.08 1.16 0.05
N ARG A 59 -10.09 0.29 -0.12
CA ARG A 59 -11.37 0.70 -0.70
C ARG A 59 -12.06 1.76 0.16
N GLY A 60 -12.17 1.56 1.48
CA GLY A 60 -12.76 2.55 2.38
C GLY A 60 -11.98 3.86 2.41
N LEU A 61 -10.64 3.81 2.24
CA LEU A 61 -9.83 5.01 2.07
C LEU A 61 -10.09 5.69 0.71
N SER A 62 -10.23 4.93 -0.38
CA SER A 62 -10.60 5.45 -1.70
C SER A 62 -11.94 6.18 -1.66
N ASP A 63 -12.95 5.58 -1.02
CA ASP A 63 -14.25 6.22 -0.79
C ASP A 63 -14.11 7.53 0.02
N THR A 64 -13.26 7.50 1.06
CA THR A 64 -12.99 8.70 1.87
C THR A 64 -12.34 9.82 1.06
N LEU A 65 -11.39 9.49 0.19
CA LEU A 65 -10.75 10.45 -0.72
C LEU A 65 -11.74 11.05 -1.71
N PHE A 66 -12.57 10.22 -2.34
CA PHE A 66 -13.59 10.64 -3.26
C PHE A 66 -14.57 11.65 -2.60
N PHE A 67 -15.02 11.37 -1.37
CA PHE A 67 -15.97 12.26 -0.68
C PHE A 67 -15.35 13.53 -0.09
N ARG A 68 -14.04 13.54 0.17
CA ARG A 68 -13.39 14.66 0.90
C ARG A 68 -12.43 15.49 0.06
N THR A 69 -12.10 15.03 -1.12
CA THR A 69 -11.15 15.70 -2.02
C THR A 69 -11.69 15.68 -3.46
N SER A 70 -10.92 16.22 -4.40
CA SER A 70 -11.20 16.08 -5.84
C SER A 70 -10.53 14.86 -6.46
N ILE A 71 -10.02 13.94 -5.65
CA ILE A 71 -9.35 12.73 -6.11
C ILE A 71 -10.37 11.61 -6.27
N GLU A 72 -10.39 10.97 -7.42
CA GLU A 72 -11.27 9.86 -7.78
C GLU A 72 -10.43 8.58 -7.96
N PRO A 73 -10.07 7.86 -6.86
CA PRO A 73 -9.25 6.67 -6.97
C PRO A 73 -10.03 5.52 -7.63
N GLN A 74 -9.32 4.72 -8.41
CA GLN A 74 -9.82 3.45 -8.91
C GLN A 74 -9.92 2.39 -7.81
N ALA A 75 -10.50 1.23 -8.14
CA ALA A 75 -10.54 0.10 -7.23
C ALA A 75 -9.11 -0.29 -6.77
N PRO A 76 -8.92 -0.62 -5.49
CA PRO A 76 -7.62 -1.04 -5.00
C PRO A 76 -7.08 -2.28 -5.71
N VAL A 77 -5.75 -2.41 -5.78
CA VAL A 77 -5.06 -3.51 -6.44
C VAL A 77 -4.27 -4.34 -5.44
N SER A 78 -4.41 -5.66 -5.54
CA SER A 78 -3.58 -6.61 -4.80
C SER A 78 -2.32 -6.93 -5.60
N ILE A 79 -1.13 -6.65 -5.05
CA ILE A 79 0.16 -6.77 -5.73
C ILE A 79 0.91 -8.01 -5.26
N ASN A 80 1.39 -8.80 -6.21
CA ASN A 80 2.39 -9.83 -5.98
C ASN A 80 3.79 -9.27 -6.30
N LEU A 81 4.66 -9.18 -5.29
CA LEU A 81 6.02 -8.63 -5.43
C LEU A 81 6.87 -9.33 -6.49
N GLU A 82 6.62 -10.61 -6.74
CA GLU A 82 7.43 -11.40 -7.69
C GLU A 82 7.09 -11.05 -9.15
N ASN A 83 5.81 -10.76 -9.42
CA ASN A 83 5.30 -10.70 -10.79
C ASN A 83 4.90 -9.30 -11.23
N ASP A 84 4.37 -8.47 -10.31
CA ASP A 84 3.71 -7.22 -10.70
C ASP A 84 4.68 -6.03 -10.74
N GLU A 85 4.29 -4.99 -11.49
CA GLU A 85 5.02 -3.73 -11.60
C GLU A 85 4.59 -2.77 -10.48
N LEU A 86 5.57 -2.26 -9.71
CA LEU A 86 5.32 -1.41 -8.56
C LEU A 86 5.21 0.08 -8.94
N ALA A 87 5.87 0.50 -10.01
CA ALA A 87 5.97 1.90 -10.41
C ALA A 87 4.62 2.56 -10.77
N LEU A 88 3.59 1.74 -11.02
CA LEU A 88 2.23 2.21 -11.32
C LEU A 88 1.50 2.81 -10.10
N PHE A 89 1.98 2.55 -8.89
CA PHE A 89 1.30 2.91 -7.66
C PHE A 89 2.10 3.93 -6.87
N PRO A 90 1.54 5.11 -6.57
CA PRO A 90 2.25 6.12 -5.79
C PRO A 90 2.43 5.71 -4.32
N ILE A 91 1.52 4.87 -3.81
CA ILE A 91 1.53 4.32 -2.46
C ILE A 91 1.25 2.83 -2.50
N ILE A 92 2.06 2.07 -1.77
CA ILE A 92 1.85 0.65 -1.55
C ILE A 92 1.70 0.38 -0.04
N TYR A 93 0.58 -0.19 0.37
CA TYR A 93 0.35 -0.66 1.73
C TYR A 93 0.87 -2.07 1.91
N TRP A 94 1.74 -2.29 2.88
CA TRP A 94 2.32 -3.60 3.17
C TRP A 94 1.99 -4.06 4.59
N PRO A 95 0.90 -4.82 4.77
CA PRO A 95 0.60 -5.44 6.06
C PRO A 95 1.60 -6.57 6.35
N ILE A 96 2.16 -6.60 7.54
CA ILE A 96 3.16 -7.61 7.93
C ILE A 96 2.48 -8.80 8.58
N THR A 97 2.80 -10.02 8.10
CA THR A 97 2.41 -11.29 8.71
C THR A 97 3.64 -12.16 8.95
N LEU A 98 3.57 -13.07 9.92
CA LEU A 98 4.71 -13.92 10.28
C LEU A 98 5.06 -14.92 9.18
N GLU A 99 4.05 -15.36 8.44
CA GLU A 99 4.15 -16.42 7.44
C GLU A 99 4.66 -15.93 6.08
N GLN A 100 4.75 -14.62 5.87
CA GLN A 100 5.21 -14.05 4.60
C GLN A 100 6.58 -14.60 4.22
N PRO A 101 6.75 -15.10 2.97
CA PRO A 101 8.06 -15.49 2.48
C PRO A 101 8.94 -14.23 2.28
N ARG A 102 10.24 -14.43 2.25
CA ARG A 102 11.16 -13.38 1.81
C ARG A 102 11.00 -13.16 0.32
N PRO A 103 10.96 -11.90 -0.14
CA PRO A 103 11.04 -11.61 -1.56
C PRO A 103 12.30 -12.20 -2.22
N SER A 104 12.20 -12.52 -3.51
CA SER A 104 13.35 -12.91 -4.32
C SER A 104 14.34 -11.74 -4.50
N VAL A 105 15.52 -12.04 -5.04
CA VAL A 105 16.53 -11.00 -5.36
C VAL A 105 15.96 -10.01 -6.37
N GLU A 106 15.22 -10.51 -7.34
CA GLU A 106 14.55 -9.72 -8.38
C GLU A 106 13.45 -8.82 -7.79
N ALA A 107 12.65 -9.35 -6.85
CA ALA A 107 11.63 -8.56 -6.16
C ALA A 107 12.26 -7.47 -5.28
N TYR A 108 13.38 -7.74 -4.59
CA TYR A 108 14.12 -6.70 -3.87
C TYR A 108 14.68 -5.63 -4.81
N ALA A 109 15.17 -6.00 -5.99
CA ALA A 109 15.64 -5.02 -6.97
C ALA A 109 14.50 -4.10 -7.43
N LYS A 110 13.28 -4.64 -7.68
CA LYS A 110 12.09 -3.84 -7.97
C LYS A 110 11.71 -2.91 -6.83
N LEU A 111 11.67 -3.42 -5.58
CA LEU A 111 11.38 -2.62 -4.38
C LEU A 111 12.36 -1.46 -4.22
N ASN A 112 13.66 -1.72 -4.36
CA ASN A 112 14.67 -0.68 -4.24
C ASN A 112 14.60 0.35 -5.37
N THR A 113 14.25 -0.07 -6.59
CA THR A 113 13.99 0.85 -7.69
C THR A 113 12.77 1.71 -7.40
N TYR A 114 11.69 1.12 -6.91
CA TYR A 114 10.45 1.82 -6.52
C TYR A 114 10.72 2.89 -5.45
N LEU A 115 11.45 2.54 -4.37
CA LEU A 115 11.80 3.51 -3.31
C LEU A 115 12.64 4.67 -3.84
N ARG A 116 13.62 4.39 -4.71
CA ARG A 116 14.47 5.42 -5.32
C ARG A 116 13.77 6.30 -6.34
N SER A 117 12.70 5.82 -6.97
CA SER A 117 11.91 6.59 -7.93
C SER A 117 10.80 7.44 -7.30
N GLY A 118 10.76 7.54 -5.97
CA GLY A 118 9.80 8.37 -5.24
C GLY A 118 8.52 7.65 -4.82
N GLY A 119 8.47 6.31 -4.95
CA GLY A 119 7.37 5.51 -4.41
C GLY A 119 7.39 5.46 -2.89
N LEU A 120 6.22 5.36 -2.26
CA LEU A 120 6.07 5.25 -0.82
C LEU A 120 5.50 3.89 -0.41
N ILE A 121 6.17 3.21 0.54
CA ILE A 121 5.65 1.99 1.16
C ILE A 121 5.21 2.27 2.59
N ILE A 122 3.98 1.91 2.91
CA ILE A 122 3.43 1.94 4.27
C ILE A 122 3.56 0.55 4.86
N PHE A 123 4.52 0.35 5.76
CA PHE A 123 4.64 -0.89 6.53
C PHE A 123 3.79 -0.83 7.78
N ASP A 124 2.85 -1.76 7.91
CA ASP A 124 1.99 -1.85 9.09
C ASP A 124 2.16 -3.21 9.77
N THR A 125 2.79 -3.22 10.93
CA THR A 125 2.98 -4.45 11.72
C THR A 125 1.69 -4.90 12.40
N ARG A 126 0.66 -4.03 12.48
CA ARG A 126 -0.69 -4.29 12.97
C ARG A 126 -0.76 -4.85 14.40
N ASP A 127 0.26 -4.65 15.19
CA ASP A 127 0.40 -5.23 16.53
C ASP A 127 0.77 -4.21 17.61
N ALA A 128 0.45 -2.94 17.39
CA ALA A 128 0.68 -1.89 18.41
C ALA A 128 -0.04 -2.16 19.74
N ASN A 129 -1.11 -2.94 19.72
CA ASN A 129 -1.85 -3.34 20.91
C ASN A 129 -1.14 -4.41 21.77
N VAL A 130 -0.20 -5.15 21.19
CA VAL A 130 0.58 -6.21 21.88
C VAL A 130 2.07 -5.88 22.01
N ALA A 131 2.53 -4.85 21.31
CA ALA A 131 3.91 -4.38 21.42
C ALA A 131 4.15 -3.81 22.82
N GLY A 132 4.84 -4.57 23.67
CA GLY A 132 5.26 -4.11 24.99
C GLY A 132 6.33 -3.01 24.91
N PHE A 133 6.47 -2.23 26.00
CA PHE A 133 7.51 -1.21 26.09
C PHE A 133 8.91 -1.82 25.89
N GLY A 134 9.62 -1.40 24.84
CA GLY A 134 11.04 -1.69 24.65
C GLY A 134 11.37 -3.04 24.01
N SER A 135 10.40 -3.87 23.65
CA SER A 135 10.61 -5.11 22.89
C SER A 135 10.06 -4.99 21.48
N ALA A 136 10.81 -5.47 20.48
CA ALA A 136 10.30 -5.63 19.13
C ALA A 136 9.16 -6.67 19.13
N SER A 137 8.01 -6.28 18.59
CA SER A 137 6.87 -7.19 18.40
C SER A 137 7.23 -8.34 17.45
N PRO A 138 6.46 -9.45 17.43
CA PRO A 138 6.68 -10.52 16.46
C PRO A 138 6.68 -10.01 15.01
N ASN A 139 5.67 -9.23 14.63
CA ASN A 139 5.58 -8.65 13.28
C ASN A 139 6.66 -7.59 13.05
N GLY A 140 7.07 -6.84 14.08
CA GLY A 140 8.19 -5.92 13.99
C GLY A 140 9.52 -6.62 13.67
N ARG A 141 9.79 -7.78 14.29
CA ARG A 141 10.95 -8.62 13.93
C ARG A 141 10.85 -9.17 12.51
N LYS A 142 9.63 -9.57 12.11
CA LYS A 142 9.40 -10.02 10.73
C LYS A 142 9.63 -8.91 9.72
N LEU A 143 9.18 -7.70 10.01
CA LEU A 143 9.47 -6.53 9.18
C LEU A 143 10.99 -6.31 9.05
N GLN A 144 11.75 -6.36 10.14
CA GLN A 144 13.20 -6.23 10.09
C GLN A 144 13.86 -7.31 9.22
N GLU A 145 13.32 -8.54 9.24
CA GLU A 145 13.78 -9.62 8.37
C GLU A 145 13.50 -9.34 6.90
N LEU A 146 12.27 -8.89 6.57
CA LEU A 146 11.86 -8.56 5.21
C LEU A 146 12.59 -7.33 4.67
N ALA A 147 12.79 -6.32 5.49
CA ALA A 147 13.42 -5.07 5.10
C ALA A 147 14.95 -5.14 4.96
N LYS A 148 15.58 -6.25 5.35
CA LYS A 148 17.05 -6.39 5.45
C LYS A 148 17.80 -6.02 4.16
N PHE A 149 17.20 -6.24 2.99
CA PHE A 149 17.82 -6.01 1.69
C PHE A 149 17.17 -4.85 0.93
N MET A 150 16.40 -4.02 1.64
CA MET A 150 15.78 -2.83 1.10
C MET A 150 16.63 -1.59 1.41
N ASP A 151 16.65 -0.66 0.47
CA ASP A 151 17.33 0.63 0.60
C ASP A 151 16.49 1.60 1.44
N ILE A 152 16.24 1.23 2.70
CA ILE A 152 15.50 2.08 3.65
C ILE A 152 16.48 3.08 4.29
N PRO A 153 16.20 4.39 4.25
CA PRO A 153 17.05 5.40 4.88
C PRO A 153 17.02 5.30 6.41
N ALA A 154 17.85 6.10 7.07
CA ALA A 154 17.75 6.28 8.52
C ALA A 154 16.33 6.77 8.89
N LEU A 155 15.79 6.26 9.99
CA LEU A 155 14.42 6.53 10.41
C LEU A 155 14.39 7.28 11.74
N GLU A 156 13.40 8.17 11.89
CA GLU A 156 13.05 8.80 13.16
C GLU A 156 11.53 8.72 13.40
N PRO A 157 11.08 8.82 14.67
CA PRO A 157 9.65 9.03 14.93
C PRO A 157 9.18 10.31 14.24
N ALA A 158 8.06 10.27 13.52
CA ALA A 158 7.53 11.43 12.81
C ALA A 158 7.43 12.63 13.75
N PRO A 159 8.22 13.70 13.51
CA PRO A 159 8.19 14.88 14.35
C PRO A 159 6.88 15.65 14.16
N SER A 160 6.50 16.46 15.15
CA SER A 160 5.25 17.23 15.14
C SER A 160 5.17 18.26 14.01
N ASP A 161 6.30 18.63 13.43
CA ASP A 161 6.41 19.52 12.28
C ASP A 161 6.56 18.79 10.93
N HIS A 162 6.48 17.46 10.91
CA HIS A 162 6.51 16.68 9.67
C HIS A 162 5.31 17.01 8.76
N VAL A 163 5.51 17.01 7.45
CA VAL A 163 4.46 17.35 6.47
C VAL A 163 3.21 16.47 6.60
N LEU A 164 3.36 15.19 6.95
CA LEU A 164 2.24 14.29 7.22
C LEU A 164 1.27 14.81 8.29
N THR A 165 1.72 15.66 9.21
CA THR A 165 0.87 16.23 10.26
C THR A 165 -0.09 17.30 9.74
N ARG A 166 0.10 17.80 8.50
CA ARG A 166 -0.61 18.98 7.98
C ARG A 166 -0.80 18.99 6.45
N ALA A 167 -0.55 17.89 5.76
CA ALA A 167 -0.67 17.84 4.30
C ALA A 167 -2.08 18.25 3.81
N PHE A 168 -3.12 17.90 4.58
CA PHE A 168 -4.51 18.29 4.32
C PHE A 168 -5.26 18.61 5.63
N TYR A 169 -5.15 17.74 6.62
CA TYR A 169 -5.69 17.93 7.97
C TYR A 169 -4.57 18.20 8.96
N LEU A 170 -4.85 18.99 10.01
CA LEU A 170 -3.94 19.12 11.16
C LEU A 170 -4.10 17.89 12.06
N LEU A 171 -3.03 17.13 12.22
CA LEU A 171 -2.97 15.92 13.02
C LEU A 171 -1.83 16.02 14.05
N GLN A 172 -2.08 15.55 15.26
CA GLN A 172 -1.06 15.38 16.29
C GLN A 172 -0.61 13.93 16.44
N ASP A 173 -1.51 12.99 16.10
CA ASP A 173 -1.32 11.55 16.17
C ASP A 173 -1.81 10.88 14.88
N PHE A 174 -1.32 9.67 14.62
CA PHE A 174 -1.67 8.88 13.45
C PHE A 174 -2.32 7.54 13.85
N PRO A 175 -3.44 7.55 14.57
CA PRO A 175 -4.09 6.32 15.02
C PRO A 175 -4.61 5.52 13.84
N GLY A 176 -4.67 4.22 14.03
CA GLY A 176 -5.41 3.29 13.19
C GLY A 176 -6.48 2.62 14.05
N ARG A 177 -6.66 1.32 13.86
CA ARG A 177 -7.48 0.49 14.76
C ARG A 177 -6.88 0.45 16.17
N TYR A 178 -5.55 0.54 16.24
CA TYR A 178 -4.79 0.71 17.47
C TYR A 178 -4.12 2.09 17.51
N VAL A 179 -3.64 2.46 18.70
CA VAL A 179 -2.85 3.68 18.91
C VAL A 179 -1.43 3.25 19.27
N GLY A 180 -0.56 3.21 18.29
CA GLY A 180 0.86 2.98 18.49
C GLY A 180 1.56 4.22 19.03
N ARG A 181 2.69 4.01 19.71
CA ARG A 181 3.45 5.11 20.30
C ARG A 181 4.13 5.99 19.25
N TYR A 182 4.65 5.35 18.19
CA TYR A 182 5.43 6.01 17.15
C TYR A 182 5.01 5.55 15.77
N VAL A 183 5.02 6.49 14.86
CA VAL A 183 5.06 6.25 13.42
C VAL A 183 6.43 6.73 12.95
N TRP A 184 7.15 5.89 12.22
CA TRP A 184 8.50 6.16 11.78
C TRP A 184 8.49 6.61 10.33
N VAL A 185 9.32 7.61 10.05
CA VAL A 185 9.53 8.21 8.74
C VAL A 185 11.03 8.38 8.51
N GLU A 186 11.45 8.76 7.31
CA GLU A 186 12.83 9.11 7.03
C GLU A 186 13.31 10.23 7.97
N ALA A 187 14.49 10.02 8.56
CA ALA A 187 15.10 11.01 9.43
C ALA A 187 15.52 12.27 8.63
N ALA A 188 15.26 13.42 9.20
CA ALA A 188 15.73 14.67 8.61
C ALA A 188 17.26 14.66 8.49
N PRO A 189 17.84 15.26 7.43
CA PRO A 189 19.28 15.46 7.32
C PRO A 189 19.83 16.21 8.54
N ILE A 190 21.05 15.84 8.96
CA ILE A 190 21.70 16.41 10.16
C ILE A 190 21.86 17.92 10.07
N ASP A 191 21.94 18.46 8.85
CA ASP A 191 22.09 19.87 8.52
C ASP A 191 20.76 20.59 8.19
N ALA A 192 19.62 19.90 8.38
CA ALA A 192 18.32 20.53 8.21
C ALA A 192 18.12 21.64 9.24
N GLN A 193 18.41 22.88 8.84
CA GLN A 193 18.26 24.06 9.68
C GLN A 193 16.82 24.58 9.61
N GLN A 194 16.32 25.03 10.76
CA GLN A 194 15.10 25.82 10.81
C GLN A 194 15.37 27.18 10.21
N VAL A 195 14.70 27.53 9.13
CA VAL A 195 14.85 28.85 8.49
C VAL A 195 14.16 29.90 9.38
N ASP A 196 14.88 30.98 9.73
CA ASP A 196 14.34 32.09 10.50
C ASP A 196 13.05 32.63 9.85
N GLY A 197 11.98 32.70 10.64
CA GLY A 197 10.67 33.15 10.16
C GLY A 197 9.76 32.04 9.61
N MET A 198 10.26 30.80 9.44
CA MET A 198 9.41 29.62 9.18
C MET A 198 9.31 28.79 10.45
N PRO A 199 8.08 28.47 10.93
CA PRO A 199 7.89 27.65 12.13
C PRO A 199 8.32 26.20 11.93
N PHE A 200 8.79 25.80 10.75
CA PHE A 200 9.08 24.43 10.36
C PHE A 200 10.50 24.30 9.82
N ARG A 201 11.16 23.18 10.13
CA ARG A 201 12.42 22.82 9.51
C ARG A 201 12.22 22.65 8.01
N ASN A 202 13.20 23.07 7.22
CA ASN A 202 13.25 22.75 5.79
C ASN A 202 13.61 21.27 5.66
N LEU A 203 12.58 20.40 5.84
CA LEU A 203 12.71 18.98 5.60
C LEU A 203 12.82 18.80 4.09
N ASN A 204 13.67 17.87 3.66
CA ASN A 204 13.84 17.52 2.24
C ASN A 204 12.53 17.66 1.47
N ASP A 205 12.57 18.29 0.31
CA ASP A 205 11.41 18.43 -0.57
C ASP A 205 10.91 17.07 -1.11
N GLY A 206 11.56 15.97 -0.71
CA GLY A 206 11.20 14.61 -1.05
C GLY A 206 10.12 14.02 -0.13
N VAL A 207 9.29 13.18 -0.69
CA VAL A 207 8.38 12.30 0.06
C VAL A 207 9.22 11.24 0.75
N THR A 208 8.98 10.99 2.06
CA THR A 208 9.63 9.85 2.73
C THR A 208 9.31 8.55 1.96
N PRO A 209 10.31 7.72 1.64
CA PRO A 209 10.07 6.49 0.89
C PRO A 209 9.32 5.44 1.71
N VAL A 210 9.33 5.57 3.04
CA VAL A 210 8.66 4.62 3.94
C VAL A 210 7.94 5.33 5.08
N VAL A 211 6.78 4.77 5.45
CA VAL A 211 6.06 5.07 6.70
C VAL A 211 5.87 3.75 7.43
N ILE A 212 6.33 3.67 8.68
CA ILE A 212 6.29 2.41 9.45
C ILE A 212 5.51 2.62 10.74
N GLY A 213 4.54 1.74 10.99
CA GLY A 213 3.78 1.72 12.24
C GLY A 213 3.19 0.36 12.55
N GLY A 214 2.40 0.30 13.60
CA GLY A 214 1.72 -0.93 14.03
C GLY A 214 0.23 -0.73 14.30
N ASN A 215 -0.34 0.31 13.72
CA ASN A 215 -1.63 0.85 14.12
C ASN A 215 -2.83 0.14 13.49
N ASP A 216 -2.61 -0.81 12.57
CA ASP A 216 -3.66 -1.49 11.81
C ASP A 216 -4.56 -0.47 11.09
N TRP A 217 -3.92 0.35 10.23
CA TRP A 217 -4.61 1.42 9.52
C TRP A 217 -5.64 0.88 8.54
N ALA A 218 -5.31 -0.16 7.76
CA ALA A 218 -6.27 -0.78 6.86
C ALA A 218 -7.48 -1.31 7.64
N GLY A 219 -7.29 -1.91 8.81
CA GLY A 219 -8.38 -2.34 9.68
C GLY A 219 -9.26 -1.17 10.18
N ALA A 220 -8.69 0.02 10.34
CA ALA A 220 -9.46 1.21 10.69
C ALA A 220 -10.27 1.77 9.50
N TRP A 221 -9.70 1.72 8.29
CA TRP A 221 -10.35 2.18 7.05
C TRP A 221 -11.35 1.19 6.47
N ALA A 222 -11.24 -0.10 6.82
CA ALA A 222 -12.04 -1.17 6.21
C ALA A 222 -13.54 -0.98 6.37
N THR A 223 -14.24 -0.96 5.23
CA THR A 223 -15.69 -0.85 5.14
C THR A 223 -16.28 -1.99 4.31
N ALA A 224 -17.50 -2.40 4.65
CA ALA A 224 -18.32 -3.23 3.79
C ALA A 224 -18.78 -2.46 2.54
N THR A 225 -19.36 -3.14 1.58
CA THR A 225 -19.98 -2.50 0.39
C THR A 225 -21.11 -1.54 0.74
N SER A 226 -21.71 -1.70 1.91
CA SER A 226 -22.72 -0.80 2.48
C SER A 226 -22.14 0.50 3.06
N GLY A 227 -20.79 0.63 3.13
CA GLY A 227 -20.10 1.71 3.82
C GLY A 227 -19.97 1.51 5.34
N ALA A 228 -20.55 0.44 5.89
CA ALA A 228 -20.42 0.16 7.33
C ALA A 228 -19.00 -0.34 7.67
N PRO A 229 -18.42 0.11 8.82
CA PRO A 229 -17.13 -0.37 9.26
C PRO A 229 -17.09 -1.90 9.44
N LEU A 230 -16.04 -2.55 8.94
CA LEU A 230 -15.87 -4.01 9.09
C LEU A 230 -15.30 -4.40 10.45
N LEU A 231 -14.41 -3.60 11.00
CA LEU A 231 -13.73 -3.90 12.26
C LEU A 231 -14.01 -2.82 13.30
N PRO A 232 -14.10 -3.16 14.58
CA PRO A 232 -14.25 -2.17 15.64
C PRO A 232 -12.95 -1.34 15.81
N VAL A 233 -13.11 -0.03 16.02
CA VAL A 233 -12.03 0.89 16.38
C VAL A 233 -12.42 1.53 17.72
N GLY A 234 -11.64 1.28 18.77
CA GLY A 234 -11.96 1.80 20.10
C GLY A 234 -13.36 1.44 20.58
N ARG A 235 -13.94 2.27 21.45
CA ARG A 235 -15.29 2.09 21.97
C ARG A 235 -16.04 3.43 22.03
N GLY A 236 -17.35 3.40 21.67
CA GLY A 236 -18.22 4.57 21.74
C GLY A 236 -17.67 5.78 20.97
N PHE A 237 -17.95 6.97 21.42
CA PHE A 237 -17.50 8.22 20.77
C PHE A 237 -15.97 8.33 20.63
N GLY A 238 -15.21 7.74 21.55
CA GLY A 238 -13.75 7.68 21.43
C GLY A 238 -13.30 6.87 20.22
N GLY A 239 -13.98 5.77 19.94
CA GLY A 239 -13.71 4.92 18.77
C GLY A 239 -14.07 5.59 17.46
N GLU A 240 -15.20 6.29 17.38
CA GLU A 240 -15.62 7.07 16.21
C GLU A 240 -14.61 8.17 15.90
N ARG A 241 -14.17 8.91 16.94
CA ARG A 241 -13.13 9.93 16.79
C ARG A 241 -11.81 9.33 16.31
N GLN A 242 -11.41 8.18 16.85
CA GLN A 242 -10.18 7.49 16.46
C GLN A 242 -10.23 7.05 14.99
N ARG A 243 -11.36 6.51 14.53
CA ARG A 243 -11.59 6.16 13.11
C ARG A 243 -11.53 7.40 12.23
N GLU A 244 -12.16 8.49 12.65
CA GLU A 244 -12.08 9.75 11.90
C GLU A 244 -10.64 10.25 11.76
N LEU A 245 -9.84 10.18 12.83
CA LEU A 245 -8.41 10.52 12.77
C LEU A 245 -7.62 9.58 11.85
N ALA A 246 -7.95 8.28 11.86
CA ALA A 246 -7.34 7.32 10.93
C ALA A 246 -7.68 7.66 9.46
N ASN A 247 -8.92 8.03 9.16
CA ASN A 247 -9.32 8.48 7.83
C ASN A 247 -8.60 9.76 7.42
N ARG A 248 -8.46 10.73 8.32
CA ARG A 248 -7.69 11.96 8.07
C ARG A 248 -6.22 11.66 7.80
N PHE A 249 -5.64 10.71 8.53
CA PHE A 249 -4.27 10.27 8.28
C PHE A 249 -4.12 9.67 6.87
N GLY A 250 -5.04 8.80 6.44
CA GLY A 250 -5.04 8.26 5.09
C GLY A 250 -5.12 9.35 4.01
N VAL A 251 -5.98 10.37 4.21
CA VAL A 251 -6.04 11.53 3.30
C VAL A 251 -4.71 12.30 3.31
N ASN A 252 -4.13 12.56 4.49
CA ASN A 252 -2.84 13.25 4.59
C ASN A 252 -1.72 12.48 3.87
N LEU A 253 -1.69 11.14 3.99
CA LEU A 253 -0.72 10.29 3.29
C LEU A 253 -0.80 10.50 1.77
N LEU A 254 -2.01 10.41 1.20
CA LEU A 254 -2.20 10.60 -0.24
C LEU A 254 -1.83 12.02 -0.68
N MET A 255 -2.31 13.03 0.02
CA MET A 255 -1.99 14.42 -0.30
C MET A 255 -0.49 14.70 -0.20
N TYR A 256 0.19 14.11 0.78
CA TYR A 256 1.64 14.22 0.94
C TYR A 256 2.39 13.66 -0.27
N VAL A 257 2.05 12.45 -0.71
CA VAL A 257 2.72 11.81 -1.85
C VAL A 257 2.42 12.56 -3.16
N LEU A 258 1.16 12.87 -3.41
CA LEU A 258 0.77 13.51 -4.66
C LEU A 258 1.30 14.95 -4.78
N THR A 259 1.38 15.70 -3.67
CA THR A 259 1.93 17.06 -3.69
C THR A 259 3.46 17.09 -3.66
N GLY A 260 4.11 16.09 -3.05
CA GLY A 260 5.57 15.95 -3.06
C GLY A 260 6.11 15.70 -4.47
N ASN A 261 5.48 14.79 -5.21
CA ASN A 261 5.87 14.53 -6.60
C ASN A 261 5.66 15.75 -7.50
N TYR A 262 4.58 16.52 -7.29
CA TYR A 262 4.34 17.75 -8.06
C TYR A 262 5.43 18.81 -7.87
N LYS A 263 6.00 18.93 -6.67
CA LYS A 263 7.11 19.87 -6.42
C LYS A 263 8.40 19.43 -7.11
N SER A 264 8.68 18.14 -7.16
CA SER A 264 9.87 17.64 -7.86
C SER A 264 9.74 17.85 -9.38
N ASP A 265 8.55 17.67 -9.96
CA ASP A 265 8.29 17.98 -11.36
C ASP A 265 8.44 19.47 -11.67
N GLN A 266 8.07 20.37 -10.74
CA GLN A 266 8.26 21.82 -10.92
C GLN A 266 9.73 22.25 -10.88
N VAL A 267 10.58 21.55 -10.15
CA VAL A 267 12.04 21.81 -10.15
C VAL A 267 12.68 21.41 -11.48
N HIS A 268 12.12 20.38 -12.15
CA HIS A 268 12.61 19.93 -13.46
C HIS A 268 12.04 20.72 -14.66
N VAL A 269 10.95 21.45 -14.48
CA VAL A 269 10.35 22.26 -15.55
C VAL A 269 11.32 23.36 -16.06
N PRO A 270 12.07 24.10 -15.24
CA PRO A 270 13.08 25.02 -15.74
C PRO A 270 14.17 24.35 -16.59
N ASP A 271 14.68 23.20 -16.16
CA ASP A 271 15.69 22.42 -16.88
C ASP A 271 15.15 21.86 -18.21
N LEU A 272 13.88 21.48 -18.23
CA LEU A 272 13.18 21.02 -19.44
C LEU A 272 12.96 22.18 -20.43
N LEU A 273 12.57 23.34 -19.95
CA LEU A 273 12.38 24.54 -20.77
C LEU A 273 13.71 25.06 -21.33
N GLU A 274 14.81 24.98 -20.57
CA GLU A 274 16.14 25.33 -21.02
C GLU A 274 16.64 24.38 -22.15
N ARG A 275 16.32 23.09 -22.06
CA ARG A 275 16.63 22.09 -23.13
C ARG A 275 15.77 22.23 -24.39
N LEU A 276 14.54 22.74 -24.26
CA LEU A 276 13.61 22.94 -25.37
C LEU A 276 13.81 24.32 -26.04
N GLY A 277 14.54 25.23 -25.41
CA GLY A 277 14.83 26.58 -25.91
C GLY A 277 16.17 26.73 -26.63
N GLN A 278 16.88 25.62 -26.89
CA GLN A 278 18.13 25.61 -27.65
C GLN A 278 17.92 25.09 -29.07
#